data_ab990a00be8ef9fcfbde1f3aa64bfa9c
#
_entry.id   ab990a00be8ef9fcfbde1f3aa64bfa9c
#
_cell.length_a   1.000
_cell.length_b   1.000
_cell.length_c   1.000
_cell.angle_alpha   90.00
_cell.angle_beta   90.00
_cell.angle_gamma   90.00
#
_symmetry.space_group_name_H-M   'P 1'
#
loop_
_entity.id
_entity.type
_entity.pdbx_description
1 polymer ?
#
loop_
_entity_poly.entity_id
_entity_poly.type
_entity_poly.pdbx_seq_one_letter_code
_entity_poly.pdbx_strand_id
1 'polypeptide(L)'
;FNTRQNESSSAMILIFGDMLNYELGEEIYDQAVAEGKMPQEVRDQQIGAIIPYYKSFSKQEMNDVVKIDASLAAMQLMLVARAHGYETNPIGGFEKDQLAEAFDLDKERYVPVMILSIGKAVEEGYESVRMSADKITTFK
;
A
#
# COMPACT_ATOMS: atom_id res chain seq x y z
N PHE A 1 14.03 -9.28 -14.62
CA PHE A 1 12.58 -9.56 -14.58
C PHE A 1 11.80 -8.28 -14.87
N ASN A 2 10.60 -8.40 -15.50
CA ASN A 2 9.62 -7.32 -15.67
C ASN A 2 10.08 -6.11 -16.51
N THR A 3 11.14 -6.24 -17.31
CA THR A 3 11.65 -5.17 -18.17
C THR A 3 10.63 -4.71 -19.20
N ARG A 4 9.83 -5.65 -19.75
CA ARG A 4 8.80 -5.33 -20.73
C ARG A 4 7.72 -4.40 -20.14
N GLN A 5 7.24 -4.65 -18.91
CA GLN A 5 6.29 -3.78 -18.25
C GLN A 5 6.89 -2.40 -17.97
N ASN A 6 8.15 -2.34 -17.57
CA ASN A 6 8.86 -1.09 -17.32
C ASN A 6 9.03 -0.25 -18.60
N GLU A 7 9.26 -0.89 -19.74
CA GLU A 7 9.51 -0.22 -21.02
C GLU A 7 8.22 0.21 -21.73
N SER A 8 7.10 -0.52 -21.53
CA SER A 8 5.88 -0.36 -22.31
C SER A 8 4.71 0.25 -21.55
N SER A 9 4.71 0.26 -20.22
CA SER A 9 3.61 0.85 -19.43
C SER A 9 3.65 2.38 -19.47
N SER A 10 2.49 3.00 -19.26
CA SER A 10 2.39 4.47 -19.21
C SER A 10 3.04 5.06 -17.98
N ALA A 11 3.05 4.31 -16.86
CA ALA A 11 3.72 4.69 -15.63
C ALA A 11 4.02 3.46 -14.75
N MET A 12 4.99 3.63 -13.86
CA MET A 12 5.31 2.69 -12.79
C MET A 12 5.04 3.38 -11.45
N ILE A 13 4.17 2.80 -10.65
CA ILE A 13 3.79 3.31 -9.33
C ILE A 13 4.52 2.48 -8.29
N LEU A 14 5.39 3.12 -7.52
CA LEU A 14 6.15 2.47 -6.45
C LEU A 14 5.35 2.55 -5.15
N ILE A 15 5.06 1.41 -4.56
CA ILE A 15 4.31 1.32 -3.31
C ILE A 15 5.25 1.02 -2.16
N PHE A 16 5.29 1.93 -1.20
CA PHE A 16 6.07 1.79 0.03
C PHE A 16 5.18 1.80 1.27
N GLY A 17 5.60 1.10 2.31
CA GLY A 17 5.09 1.24 3.65
C GLY A 17 5.94 2.24 4.43
N ASP A 18 5.31 3.20 5.12
CA ASP A 18 6.00 4.18 5.97
C ASP A 18 6.08 3.64 7.41
N MET A 19 7.28 3.30 7.86
CA MET A 19 7.55 2.78 9.21
C MET A 19 7.23 3.80 10.32
N LEU A 20 7.06 5.07 9.96
CA LEU A 20 6.68 6.15 10.87
C LEU A 20 5.28 6.71 10.55
N ASN A 21 4.39 5.88 10.01
CA ASN A 21 3.04 6.24 9.59
C ASN A 21 2.23 6.97 10.68
N TYR A 22 2.48 6.66 11.95
CA TYR A 22 1.83 7.30 13.10
C TYR A 22 2.16 8.80 13.25
N GLU A 23 3.21 9.31 12.60
CA GLU A 23 3.53 10.74 12.59
C GLU A 23 2.46 11.58 11.87
N LEU A 24 1.72 10.98 10.93
CA LEU A 24 0.59 11.62 10.25
C LEU A 24 -0.72 11.52 11.04
N GLY A 25 -0.73 10.83 12.17
CA GLY A 25 -1.94 10.59 12.96
C GLY A 25 -2.63 11.87 13.37
N GLU A 26 -1.90 12.85 13.93
CA GLU A 26 -2.49 14.14 14.35
C GLU A 26 -3.14 14.87 13.18
N GLU A 27 -2.45 14.99 12.05
CA GLU A 27 -2.97 15.67 10.86
C GLU A 27 -4.26 15.02 10.33
N ILE A 28 -4.28 13.67 10.25
CA ILE A 28 -5.44 12.92 9.77
C ILE A 28 -6.65 13.12 10.68
N TYR A 29 -6.45 13.06 11.98
CA TYR A 29 -7.54 13.21 12.96
C TYR A 29 -8.01 14.67 13.08
N ASP A 30 -7.10 15.64 12.98
CA ASP A 30 -7.44 17.08 12.92
C ASP A 30 -8.29 17.39 11.69
N GLN A 31 -7.96 16.80 10.54
CA GLN A 31 -8.78 16.92 9.33
C GLN A 31 -10.18 16.33 9.55
N ALA A 32 -10.28 15.17 10.21
CA ALA A 32 -11.58 14.55 10.50
C ALA A 32 -12.46 15.45 11.39
N VAL A 33 -11.87 16.15 12.36
CA VAL A 33 -12.57 17.13 13.18
C VAL A 33 -13.00 18.35 12.34
N ALA A 34 -12.09 18.91 11.55
CA ALA A 34 -12.37 20.07 10.70
C ALA A 34 -13.49 19.81 9.69
N GLU A 35 -13.59 18.57 9.18
CA GLU A 35 -14.65 18.13 8.26
C GLU A 35 -15.95 17.72 8.98
N GLY A 36 -16.02 17.84 10.31
CA GLY A 36 -17.20 17.47 11.10
C GLY A 36 -17.48 15.96 11.17
N LYS A 37 -16.49 15.12 10.86
CA LYS A 37 -16.59 13.66 10.86
C LYS A 37 -16.23 13.04 12.21
N MET A 38 -15.63 13.84 13.10
CA MET A 38 -15.18 13.41 14.42
C MET A 38 -15.28 14.57 15.41
N PRO A 39 -15.84 14.36 16.64
CA PRO A 39 -15.76 15.34 17.71
C PRO A 39 -14.32 15.50 18.22
N GLN A 40 -13.96 16.71 18.67
CA GLN A 40 -12.64 17.02 19.23
C GLN A 40 -12.25 16.08 20.38
N GLU A 41 -13.17 15.82 21.30
CA GLU A 41 -12.93 14.94 22.45
C GLU A 41 -12.54 13.50 22.01
N VAL A 42 -13.20 12.97 20.97
CA VAL A 42 -12.87 11.67 20.40
C VAL A 42 -11.51 11.67 19.74
N ARG A 43 -11.17 12.74 19.00
CA ARG A 43 -9.84 12.95 18.42
C ARG A 43 -8.75 12.89 19.51
N ASP A 44 -8.90 13.65 20.58
CA ASP A 44 -7.90 13.74 21.64
C ASP A 44 -7.69 12.40 22.32
N GLN A 45 -8.79 11.69 22.60
CA GLN A 45 -8.73 10.34 23.17
C GLN A 45 -8.02 9.36 22.23
N GLN A 46 -8.38 9.34 20.95
CA GLN A 46 -7.83 8.41 19.96
C GLN A 46 -6.34 8.66 19.74
N ILE A 47 -5.93 9.90 19.54
CA ILE A 47 -4.52 10.25 19.34
C ILE A 47 -3.68 9.93 20.58
N GLY A 48 -4.22 10.21 21.77
CA GLY A 48 -3.57 9.85 23.04
C GLY A 48 -3.34 8.36 23.23
N ALA A 49 -4.14 7.51 22.60
CA ALA A 49 -4.00 6.06 22.65
C ALA A 49 -3.18 5.49 21.49
N ILE A 50 -3.48 5.91 20.26
CA ILE A 50 -2.97 5.24 19.04
C ILE A 50 -1.50 5.52 18.78
N ILE A 51 -1.05 6.77 18.98
CA ILE A 51 0.36 7.13 18.73
C ILE A 51 1.30 6.40 19.67
N PRO A 52 1.10 6.36 21.01
CA PRO A 52 1.93 5.57 21.91
C PRO A 52 1.90 4.07 21.60
N TYR A 53 0.74 3.55 21.19
CA TYR A 53 0.58 2.14 20.81
C TYR A 53 1.48 1.80 19.61
N TYR A 54 1.42 2.55 18.51
CA TYR A 54 2.29 2.32 17.35
C TYR A 54 3.77 2.52 17.68
N LYS A 55 4.11 3.51 18.51
CA LYS A 55 5.49 3.71 18.96
C LYS A 55 6.04 2.57 19.81
N SER A 56 5.17 1.74 20.40
CA SER A 56 5.58 0.57 21.17
C SER A 56 5.92 -0.65 20.33
N PHE A 57 5.60 -0.63 19.03
CA PHE A 57 5.87 -1.75 18.13
C PHE A 57 7.36 -1.96 17.91
N SER A 58 7.76 -3.22 17.85
CA SER A 58 9.05 -3.60 17.30
C SER A 58 9.13 -3.26 15.81
N LYS A 59 10.34 -3.17 15.28
CA LYS A 59 10.55 -2.96 13.84
C LYS A 59 9.82 -4.00 12.99
N GLN A 60 9.76 -5.26 13.43
CA GLN A 60 9.07 -6.34 12.72
C GLN A 60 7.55 -6.14 12.73
N GLU A 61 6.95 -5.83 13.87
CA GLU A 61 5.50 -5.59 13.97
C GLU A 61 5.08 -4.41 13.09
N MET A 62 5.82 -3.30 13.14
CA MET A 62 5.56 -2.15 12.28
C MET A 62 5.70 -2.52 10.79
N ASN A 63 6.75 -3.24 10.41
CA ASN A 63 6.95 -3.71 9.04
C ASN A 63 5.78 -4.56 8.52
N ASP A 64 5.22 -5.42 9.38
CA ASP A 64 4.09 -6.26 9.00
C ASP A 64 2.82 -5.41 8.82
N VAL A 65 2.56 -4.46 9.72
CA VAL A 65 1.43 -3.52 9.62
C VAL A 65 1.50 -2.71 8.34
N VAL A 66 2.62 -2.02 8.08
CA VAL A 66 2.71 -1.12 6.92
C VAL A 66 2.66 -1.86 5.59
N LYS A 67 3.10 -3.12 5.54
CA LYS A 67 2.96 -3.97 4.35
C LYS A 67 1.51 -4.38 4.09
N ILE A 68 0.76 -4.69 5.15
CA ILE A 68 -0.68 -4.99 5.04
C ILE A 68 -1.41 -3.76 4.52
N ASP A 69 -1.22 -2.61 5.15
CA ASP A 69 -1.90 -1.35 4.79
C ASP A 69 -1.58 -0.93 3.36
N ALA A 70 -0.31 -0.95 2.99
CA ALA A 70 0.12 -0.62 1.63
C ALA A 70 -0.42 -1.61 0.59
N SER A 71 -0.54 -2.89 0.92
CA SER A 71 -1.12 -3.90 0.03
C SER A 71 -2.63 -3.71 -0.18
N LEU A 72 -3.36 -3.32 0.88
CA LEU A 72 -4.78 -2.96 0.78
C LEU A 72 -4.98 -1.72 -0.09
N ALA A 73 -4.17 -0.69 0.09
CA ALA A 73 -4.19 0.52 -0.73
C ALA A 73 -3.86 0.20 -2.21
N ALA A 74 -2.86 -0.65 -2.45
CA ALA A 74 -2.49 -1.09 -3.79
C ALA A 74 -3.63 -1.85 -4.49
N MET A 75 -4.33 -2.74 -3.77
CA MET A 75 -5.49 -3.44 -4.33
C MET A 75 -6.63 -2.47 -4.67
N GLN A 76 -6.92 -1.52 -3.78
CA GLN A 76 -7.91 -0.46 -4.05
C GLN A 76 -7.54 0.35 -5.28
N LEU A 77 -6.26 0.74 -5.43
CA LEU A 77 -5.75 1.46 -6.60
C LEU A 77 -5.98 0.66 -7.88
N MET A 78 -5.65 -0.63 -7.90
CA MET A 78 -5.85 -1.50 -9.08
C MET A 78 -7.32 -1.59 -9.49
N LEU A 79 -8.24 -1.71 -8.53
CA LEU A 79 -9.68 -1.77 -8.79
C LEU A 79 -10.21 -0.43 -9.35
N VAL A 80 -9.77 0.69 -8.78
CA VAL A 80 -10.14 2.03 -9.26
C VAL A 80 -9.56 2.28 -10.65
N ALA A 81 -8.29 1.93 -10.89
CA ALA A 81 -7.68 2.02 -12.21
C ALA A 81 -8.49 1.25 -13.26
N ARG A 82 -8.91 0.03 -12.94
CA ARG A 82 -9.77 -0.79 -13.81
C ARG A 82 -11.11 -0.10 -14.10
N ALA A 83 -11.76 0.48 -13.09
CA ALA A 83 -13.00 1.23 -13.24
C ALA A 83 -12.85 2.43 -14.19
N HIS A 84 -11.65 3.03 -14.25
CA HIS A 84 -11.29 4.10 -15.18
C HIS A 84 -10.75 3.60 -16.54
N GLY A 85 -10.83 2.29 -16.81
CA GLY A 85 -10.41 1.67 -18.06
C GLY A 85 -8.89 1.59 -18.25
N TYR A 86 -8.13 1.49 -17.15
CA TYR A 86 -6.72 1.18 -17.17
C TYR A 86 -6.47 -0.26 -16.72
N GLU A 87 -5.41 -0.85 -17.24
CA GLU A 87 -4.89 -2.12 -16.78
C GLU A 87 -3.70 -1.89 -15.85
N THR A 88 -3.55 -2.79 -14.89
CA THR A 88 -2.44 -2.76 -13.95
C THR A 88 -1.82 -4.15 -13.81
N ASN A 89 -0.52 -4.18 -13.51
CA ASN A 89 0.17 -5.42 -13.16
C ASN A 89 1.01 -5.22 -11.90
N PRO A 90 0.71 -5.96 -10.80
CA PRO A 90 1.50 -5.91 -9.58
C PRO A 90 2.79 -6.72 -9.75
N ILE A 91 3.91 -6.10 -9.45
CA ILE A 91 5.25 -6.63 -9.61
C ILE A 91 5.88 -6.80 -8.23
N GLY A 92 6.26 -8.03 -7.87
CA GLY A 92 6.97 -8.35 -6.64
C GLY A 92 8.45 -8.68 -6.85
N GLY A 93 8.87 -8.87 -8.12
CA GLY A 93 10.24 -9.21 -8.50
C GLY A 93 11.05 -7.97 -8.90
N PHE A 94 11.70 -7.34 -7.94
CA PHE A 94 12.58 -6.18 -8.11
C PHE A 94 13.64 -6.17 -7.00
N GLU A 95 14.66 -5.32 -7.13
CA GLU A 95 15.73 -5.17 -6.13
C GLU A 95 15.25 -4.36 -4.93
N LYS A 96 14.63 -5.05 -3.95
CA LYS A 96 13.99 -4.42 -2.79
C LYS A 96 14.93 -3.57 -1.96
N ASP A 97 16.17 -4.04 -1.78
CA ASP A 97 17.15 -3.36 -0.93
C ASP A 97 17.69 -2.06 -1.55
N GLN A 98 17.47 -1.86 -2.85
CA GLN A 98 17.98 -0.71 -3.59
C GLN A 98 16.89 0.30 -3.95
N LEU A 99 15.62 -0.11 -3.94
CA LEU A 99 14.53 0.69 -4.51
C LEU A 99 14.35 2.03 -3.79
N ALA A 100 14.37 2.06 -2.47
CA ALA A 100 14.21 3.30 -1.72
C ALA A 100 15.33 4.29 -2.02
N GLU A 101 16.59 3.83 -1.95
CA GLU A 101 17.76 4.66 -2.23
C GLU A 101 17.82 5.16 -3.68
N ALA A 102 17.38 4.36 -4.65
CA ALA A 102 17.32 4.74 -6.05
C ALA A 102 16.37 5.93 -6.34
N PHE A 103 15.47 6.22 -5.42
CA PHE A 103 14.51 7.33 -5.48
C PHE A 103 14.71 8.34 -4.35
N ASP A 104 15.92 8.41 -3.77
CA ASP A 104 16.29 9.36 -2.71
C ASP A 104 15.40 9.26 -1.46
N LEU A 105 14.85 8.07 -1.18
CA LEU A 105 14.03 7.79 0.00
C LEU A 105 14.86 7.13 1.11
N ASP A 106 14.58 7.46 2.35
CA ASP A 106 15.18 6.81 3.52
C ASP A 106 14.72 5.35 3.61
N LYS A 107 15.64 4.41 3.37
CA LYS A 107 15.36 2.96 3.41
C LYS A 107 15.03 2.42 4.80
N GLU A 108 15.39 3.14 5.88
CA GLU A 108 15.02 2.75 7.24
C GLU A 108 13.56 3.13 7.55
N ARG A 109 13.02 4.13 6.84
CA ARG A 109 11.64 4.58 6.96
C ARG A 109 10.71 3.95 5.93
N TYR A 110 11.12 3.90 4.66
CA TYR A 110 10.25 3.48 3.55
C TYR A 110 10.55 2.06 3.09
N VAL A 111 9.64 1.14 3.43
CA VAL A 111 9.77 -0.29 3.09
C VAL A 111 9.10 -0.56 1.73
N PRO A 112 9.85 -1.03 0.72
CA PRO A 112 9.26 -1.38 -0.57
C PRO A 112 8.29 -2.57 -0.45
N VAL A 113 7.08 -2.41 -0.99
CA VAL A 113 6.04 -3.44 -0.95
C VAL A 113 5.85 -4.08 -2.31
N MET A 114 5.53 -3.28 -3.31
CA MET A 114 5.37 -3.72 -4.70
C MET A 114 5.53 -2.54 -5.66
N ILE A 115 5.66 -2.87 -6.93
CA ILE A 115 5.58 -1.90 -8.03
C ILE A 115 4.32 -2.23 -8.83
N LEU A 116 3.53 -1.23 -9.19
CA LEU A 116 2.40 -1.38 -10.09
C LEU A 116 2.71 -0.73 -11.42
N SER A 117 2.75 -1.51 -12.50
CA SER A 117 2.67 -0.92 -13.83
C SER A 117 1.24 -0.55 -14.15
N ILE A 118 1.01 0.57 -14.82
CA ILE A 118 -0.31 1.05 -15.23
C ILE A 118 -0.28 1.58 -16.66
N GLY A 119 -1.33 1.29 -17.44
CA GLY A 119 -1.47 1.77 -18.81
C GLY A 119 -2.73 1.29 -19.48
N LYS A 120 -2.86 1.55 -20.78
CA LYS A 120 -3.87 0.93 -21.63
C LYS A 120 -3.30 -0.37 -22.20
N ALA A 121 -4.05 -1.47 -22.05
CA ALA A 121 -3.63 -2.74 -22.63
C ALA A 121 -3.57 -2.63 -24.16
N VAL A 122 -2.52 -3.16 -24.76
CA VAL A 122 -2.34 -3.27 -26.22
C VAL A 122 -2.55 -4.70 -26.71
N GLU A 123 -2.62 -5.65 -25.78
CA GLU A 123 -2.87 -7.08 -26.04
C GLU A 123 -3.62 -7.69 -24.85
N GLU A 124 -4.28 -8.81 -25.06
CA GLU A 124 -4.88 -9.58 -23.99
C GLU A 124 -3.80 -10.21 -23.12
N GLY A 125 -4.04 -10.20 -21.80
CA GLY A 125 -3.16 -10.89 -20.85
C GLY A 125 -3.30 -12.41 -20.96
N TYR A 126 -2.33 -13.13 -20.37
CA TYR A 126 -2.41 -14.59 -20.27
C TYR A 126 -3.62 -15.02 -19.45
N GLU A 127 -4.29 -16.08 -19.91
CA GLU A 127 -5.33 -16.71 -19.12
C GLU A 127 -4.77 -17.17 -17.76
N SER A 128 -5.57 -17.03 -16.73
CA SER A 128 -5.20 -17.43 -15.38
C SER A 128 -6.33 -18.19 -14.70
N VAL A 129 -5.96 -19.09 -13.80
CA VAL A 129 -6.90 -19.85 -12.96
C VAL A 129 -6.79 -19.40 -11.51
N ARG A 130 -7.88 -19.57 -10.79
CA ARG A 130 -7.94 -19.40 -9.33
C ARG A 130 -8.51 -20.67 -8.72
N MET A 131 -8.02 -21.02 -7.54
CA MET A 131 -8.62 -22.10 -6.77
C MET A 131 -10.04 -21.69 -6.35
N SER A 132 -10.95 -22.66 -6.30
CA SER A 132 -12.30 -22.40 -5.78
C SER A 132 -12.25 -22.00 -4.31
N ALA A 133 -13.19 -21.15 -3.90
CA ALA A 133 -13.28 -20.69 -2.51
C ALA A 133 -13.37 -21.86 -1.51
N ASP A 134 -14.11 -22.91 -1.83
CA ASP A 134 -14.27 -24.09 -0.99
C ASP A 134 -12.96 -24.80 -0.67
N LYS A 135 -11.94 -24.69 -1.53
CA LYS A 135 -10.62 -25.31 -1.29
C LYS A 135 -9.74 -24.51 -0.35
N ILE A 136 -10.01 -23.23 -0.18
CA ILE A 136 -9.17 -22.31 0.59
C ILE A 136 -9.89 -21.74 1.81
N THR A 137 -11.16 -22.13 2.03
CA THR A 137 -11.99 -21.66 3.15
C THR A 137 -12.37 -22.84 4.05
N THR A 138 -12.26 -22.63 5.35
CA THR A 138 -12.74 -23.59 6.36
C THR A 138 -13.78 -22.90 7.22
N PHE A 139 -14.98 -23.48 7.29
CA PHE A 139 -16.03 -23.07 8.22
C PHE A 139 -15.90 -23.87 9.51
N LYS A 140 -15.92 -23.18 10.66
CA LYS A 140 -15.88 -23.80 12.00
C LYS A 140 -17.07 -23.35 12.80
#